data_19ffc3f5bc65c9369da87f9b50732b71
#
_entry.id   19ffc3f5bc65c9369da87f9b50732b71
#
_cell.length_a   1.000
_cell.length_b   1.000
_cell.length_c   1.000
_cell.angle_alpha   90.00
_cell.angle_beta   90.00
_cell.angle_gamma   90.00
#
_symmetry.space_group_name_H-M   'P 1'
#
loop_
_entity.id
_entity.type
_entity.pdbx_description
1 polymer ?
#
loop_
_entity_poly.entity_id
_entity_poly.type
_entity_poly.pdbx_seq_one_letter_code
_entity_poly.pdbx_strand_id
1 'polypeptide(L)'
;MCLNTRNDKDLTNAEFEQKYELPENSWFTPAVRYVIENNIMLPAGHIDGKEYFPWFNPAENRCTVAEAIYNSAKLVDPELTASYAGMAVKEAPDYAEIPELYRDGASFCFESGIMTGDSQHYLRPYDSISRQEFAAVLQRYIALLEKAGKITVSTDTSVNTAFTDASSIAPWAKDAVAFCQTSKLMNGDNHGAFNPKGQIKSVELAQVLYNLSQQIK
;
A
#
# COMPACT_ATOMS: atom_id res chain seq x y z
N MET A 1 -11.76 15.55 16.66
CA MET A 1 -11.47 14.35 17.45
C MET A 1 -9.96 14.20 17.48
N CYS A 2 -9.31 14.41 18.63
CA CYS A 2 -7.85 14.26 18.72
C CYS A 2 -7.51 12.81 18.42
N LEU A 3 -6.80 12.59 17.33
CA LEU A 3 -6.11 11.33 17.08
C LEU A 3 -5.18 11.12 18.27
N ASN A 4 -5.47 10.10 19.06
CA ASN A 4 -4.60 9.66 20.15
C ASN A 4 -3.26 9.33 19.47
N THR A 5 -2.25 10.18 19.69
CA THR A 5 -0.89 9.86 19.26
C THR A 5 -0.51 8.57 19.96
N ARG A 6 -0.50 7.48 19.18
CA ARG A 6 -0.13 6.16 19.70
C ARG A 6 1.27 6.26 20.28
N ASN A 7 1.38 6.07 21.58
CA ASN A 7 2.67 6.10 22.26
C ASN A 7 3.30 4.70 22.21
N ASP A 8 3.43 4.15 20.98
CA ASP A 8 4.00 2.83 20.74
C ASP A 8 5.53 2.86 20.64
N LYS A 9 6.10 4.07 20.54
CA LYS A 9 7.55 4.28 20.36
C LYS A 9 8.38 3.73 21.52
N ASP A 10 7.79 3.66 22.71
CA ASP A 10 8.47 3.18 23.91
C ASP A 10 8.34 1.65 24.10
N LEU A 11 7.50 0.98 23.31
CA LEU A 11 7.33 -0.47 23.40
C LEU A 11 8.54 -1.21 22.84
N THR A 12 9.00 -2.24 23.53
CA THR A 12 9.92 -3.22 22.95
C THR A 12 9.24 -3.95 21.78
N ASN A 13 10.01 -4.64 20.93
CA ASN A 13 9.41 -5.42 19.85
C ASN A 13 8.46 -6.51 20.37
N ALA A 14 8.81 -7.18 21.45
CA ALA A 14 7.95 -8.22 22.04
C ALA A 14 6.62 -7.66 22.56
N GLU A 15 6.64 -6.51 23.25
CA GLU A 15 5.42 -5.84 23.72
C GLU A 15 4.56 -5.34 22.55
N PHE A 16 5.20 -4.84 21.50
CA PHE A 16 4.51 -4.40 20.28
C PHE A 16 3.87 -5.59 19.55
N GLU A 17 4.60 -6.69 19.36
CA GLU A 17 4.09 -7.92 18.75
C GLU A 17 2.91 -8.48 19.53
N GLN A 18 3.00 -8.51 20.86
CA GLN A 18 1.88 -8.92 21.71
C GLN A 18 0.67 -7.99 21.59
N LYS A 19 0.89 -6.67 21.57
CA LYS A 19 -0.19 -5.68 21.46
C LYS A 19 -0.97 -5.79 20.15
N TYR A 20 -0.27 -6.07 19.05
CA TYR A 20 -0.82 -6.12 17.70
C TYR A 20 -1.03 -7.55 17.17
N GLU A 21 -0.96 -8.53 18.05
CA GLU A 21 -1.20 -9.95 17.74
C GLU A 21 -0.29 -10.48 16.59
N LEU A 22 0.95 -10.01 16.55
CA LEU A 22 1.95 -10.48 15.60
C LEU A 22 2.67 -11.70 16.18
N PRO A 23 3.16 -12.63 15.32
CA PRO A 23 4.03 -13.70 15.77
C PRO A 23 5.33 -13.14 16.37
N GLU A 24 5.84 -13.80 17.40
CA GLU A 24 7.09 -13.41 18.05
C GLU A 24 8.27 -13.39 17.07
N ASN A 25 9.12 -12.40 17.19
CA ASN A 25 10.33 -12.21 16.36
C ASN A 25 10.03 -12.18 14.85
N SER A 26 8.91 -11.61 14.46
CA SER A 26 8.52 -11.52 13.06
C SER A 26 9.43 -10.57 12.28
N TRP A 27 9.88 -11.02 11.11
CA TRP A 27 10.72 -10.22 10.22
C TRP A 27 10.04 -8.93 9.73
N PHE A 28 8.71 -8.89 9.71
CA PHE A 28 7.90 -7.74 9.30
C PHE A 28 7.51 -6.80 10.45
N THR A 29 7.87 -7.09 11.70
CA THR A 29 7.59 -6.21 12.86
C THR A 29 8.03 -4.76 12.64
N PRO A 30 9.22 -4.48 12.07
CA PRO A 30 9.61 -3.09 11.77
C PRO A 30 8.67 -2.39 10.78
N ALA A 31 8.18 -3.12 9.78
CA ALA A 31 7.28 -2.59 8.78
C ALA A 31 5.89 -2.28 9.35
N VAL A 32 5.34 -3.21 10.15
CA VAL A 32 4.06 -3.02 10.84
C VAL A 32 4.16 -1.85 11.82
N ARG A 33 5.24 -1.77 12.58
CA ARG A 33 5.51 -0.64 13.48
C ARG A 33 5.51 0.68 12.73
N TYR A 34 6.23 0.74 11.60
CA TYR A 34 6.33 1.94 10.78
C TYR A 34 4.95 2.44 10.32
N VAL A 35 4.11 1.56 9.78
CA VAL A 35 2.80 1.98 9.25
C VAL A 35 1.81 2.37 10.33
N ILE A 36 1.91 1.77 11.52
CA ILE A 36 1.06 2.12 12.68
C ILE A 36 1.50 3.45 13.30
N GLU A 37 2.79 3.58 13.64
CA GLU A 37 3.32 4.77 14.32
C GLU A 37 3.18 6.05 13.49
N ASN A 38 3.17 5.92 12.17
CA ASN A 38 2.98 7.04 11.24
C ASN A 38 1.54 7.17 10.74
N ASN A 39 0.58 6.41 11.28
CA ASN A 39 -0.83 6.42 10.88
C ASN A 39 -1.04 6.19 9.37
N ILE A 40 -0.17 5.39 8.74
CA ILE A 40 -0.27 5.06 7.31
C ILE A 40 -1.39 4.05 7.08
N MET A 41 -1.46 3.01 7.91
CA MET A 41 -2.54 2.04 7.87
C MET A 41 -3.47 2.24 9.08
N LEU A 42 -4.77 2.24 8.81
CA LEU A 42 -5.81 2.42 9.80
C LEU A 42 -6.32 1.06 10.29
N PRO A 43 -6.78 0.95 11.55
CA PRO A 43 -7.41 -0.27 12.03
C PRO A 43 -8.70 -0.55 11.24
N ALA A 44 -8.96 -1.82 10.94
CA ALA A 44 -10.19 -2.25 10.30
C ALA A 44 -11.42 -2.09 11.23
N GLY A 45 -11.18 -1.93 12.53
CA GLY A 45 -12.23 -1.73 13.52
C GLY A 45 -11.69 -1.86 14.94
N HIS A 46 -12.60 -2.06 15.89
CA HIS A 46 -12.29 -2.30 17.30
C HIS A 46 -12.98 -3.59 17.75
N ILE A 47 -12.24 -4.45 18.42
CA ILE A 47 -12.74 -5.66 19.06
C ILE A 47 -12.38 -5.56 20.55
N ASP A 48 -13.39 -5.66 21.42
CA ASP A 48 -13.24 -5.54 22.89
C ASP A 48 -12.47 -4.26 23.32
N GLY A 49 -12.72 -3.15 22.60
CA GLY A 49 -12.08 -1.86 22.86
C GLY A 49 -10.64 -1.72 22.36
N LYS A 50 -10.11 -2.75 21.69
CA LYS A 50 -8.78 -2.73 21.06
C LYS A 50 -8.87 -2.51 19.55
N GLU A 51 -7.90 -1.81 18.99
CA GLU A 51 -7.77 -1.67 17.54
C GLU A 51 -7.47 -3.03 16.91
N TYR A 52 -8.23 -3.36 15.86
CA TYR A 52 -8.08 -4.62 15.13
C TYR A 52 -7.43 -4.39 13.77
N PHE A 53 -6.37 -5.16 13.49
CA PHE A 53 -5.66 -5.16 12.22
C PHE A 53 -5.60 -6.60 11.66
N PRO A 54 -6.23 -6.87 10.52
CA PRO A 54 -6.24 -8.21 9.94
C PRO A 54 -4.97 -8.49 9.12
N TRP A 55 -3.78 -8.46 9.75
CA TRP A 55 -2.47 -8.52 9.10
C TRP A 55 -2.29 -9.66 8.09
N PHE A 56 -2.86 -10.82 8.40
CA PHE A 56 -2.66 -12.03 7.61
C PHE A 56 -3.87 -12.40 6.76
N ASN A 57 -4.97 -11.70 6.90
CA ASN A 57 -6.14 -11.95 6.06
C ASN A 57 -5.85 -11.55 4.62
N PRO A 58 -6.39 -12.28 3.64
CA PRO A 58 -6.30 -11.85 2.26
C PRO A 58 -7.06 -10.55 2.08
N ALA A 59 -6.49 -9.72 1.26
CA ALA A 59 -7.13 -8.62 0.62
C ALA A 59 -7.39 -7.37 1.45
N GLU A 60 -6.40 -6.55 1.43
CA GLU A 60 -6.70 -5.13 1.31
C GLU A 60 -7.57 -4.92 0.07
N ASN A 61 -8.65 -4.17 0.23
CA ASN A 61 -9.47 -3.75 -0.89
C ASN A 61 -8.90 -2.45 -1.50
N ARG A 62 -9.47 -2.03 -2.62
CA ARG A 62 -8.95 -0.88 -3.37
C ARG A 62 -9.00 0.42 -2.57
N CYS A 63 -10.03 0.65 -1.75
CA CYS A 63 -10.10 1.89 -0.96
C CYS A 63 -9.16 1.88 0.25
N THR A 64 -8.90 0.75 0.90
CA THR A 64 -7.92 0.67 2.00
C THR A 64 -6.48 0.83 1.50
N VAL A 65 -6.17 0.28 0.32
CA VAL A 65 -4.86 0.51 -0.33
C VAL A 65 -4.70 1.97 -0.75
N ALA A 66 -5.76 2.59 -1.31
CA ALA A 66 -5.73 4.01 -1.68
C ALA A 66 -5.46 4.90 -0.46
N GLU A 67 -6.10 4.60 0.67
CA GLU A 67 -5.90 5.33 1.92
C GLU A 67 -4.47 5.17 2.46
N ALA A 68 -3.93 3.95 2.45
CA ALA A 68 -2.54 3.72 2.88
C ALA A 68 -1.52 4.47 2.00
N ILE A 69 -1.72 4.51 0.68
CA ILE A 69 -0.89 5.28 -0.25
C ILE A 69 -1.02 6.78 0.02
N TYR A 70 -2.25 7.29 0.21
CA TYR A 70 -2.49 8.69 0.52
C TYR A 70 -1.81 9.11 1.83
N ASN A 71 -1.96 8.33 2.90
CA ASN A 71 -1.33 8.62 4.18
C ASN A 71 0.20 8.57 4.08
N SER A 72 0.74 7.61 3.31
CA SER A 72 2.17 7.56 2.99
C SER A 72 2.63 8.80 2.21
N ALA A 73 1.89 9.22 1.20
CA ALA A 73 2.19 10.41 0.41
C ALA A 73 2.11 11.69 1.25
N LYS A 74 1.11 11.80 2.10
CA LYS A 74 0.92 12.93 3.03
C LYS A 74 2.04 13.04 4.06
N LEU A 75 2.60 11.92 4.50
CA LEU A 75 3.78 11.91 5.37
C LEU A 75 5.02 12.44 4.64
N VAL A 76 5.17 12.12 3.34
CA VAL A 76 6.30 12.55 2.52
C VAL A 76 6.15 14.01 2.09
N ASP A 77 4.96 14.40 1.66
CA ASP A 77 4.65 15.74 1.14
C ASP A 77 3.16 16.07 1.28
N PRO A 78 2.77 16.79 2.33
CA PRO A 78 1.38 17.23 2.50
C PRO A 78 0.86 18.12 1.37
N GLU A 79 1.72 18.94 0.74
CA GLU A 79 1.31 19.85 -0.35
C GLU A 79 0.99 19.05 -1.62
N LEU A 80 1.75 17.98 -1.89
CA LEU A 80 1.47 17.08 -2.99
C LEU A 80 0.07 16.48 -2.86
N THR A 81 -0.31 15.98 -1.68
CA THR A 81 -1.63 15.40 -1.48
C THR A 81 -2.75 16.42 -1.57
N ALA A 82 -2.55 17.63 -1.06
CA ALA A 82 -3.53 18.71 -1.11
C ALA A 82 -3.85 19.17 -2.55
N SER A 83 -2.94 19.00 -3.50
CA SER A 83 -3.16 19.36 -4.90
C SER A 83 -4.16 18.47 -5.65
N TYR A 84 -4.54 17.33 -5.06
CA TYR A 84 -5.48 16.34 -5.61
C TYR A 84 -6.78 16.23 -4.78
N ALA A 85 -7.23 17.30 -4.16
CA ALA A 85 -8.43 17.36 -3.32
C ALA A 85 -9.75 17.38 -4.14
N GLY A 86 -9.93 16.43 -4.92
CA GLY A 86 -10.72 16.09 -5.97
C GLY A 86 -12.21 16.32 -6.15
N MET A 87 -12.49 16.67 -7.38
CA MET A 87 -13.86 16.74 -7.89
C MET A 87 -14.17 15.60 -8.87
N ALA A 88 -13.17 15.14 -9.65
CA ALA A 88 -13.38 14.15 -10.72
C ALA A 88 -13.80 12.77 -10.18
N VAL A 89 -13.26 12.36 -9.03
CA VAL A 89 -13.63 11.07 -8.41
C VAL A 89 -15.11 11.00 -8.04
N LYS A 90 -15.75 12.15 -7.76
CA LYS A 90 -17.16 12.24 -7.38
C LYS A 90 -18.12 11.92 -8.54
N GLU A 91 -17.61 11.94 -9.77
CA GLU A 91 -18.38 11.57 -10.96
C GLU A 91 -18.42 10.05 -11.18
N ALA A 92 -17.62 9.27 -10.42
CA ALA A 92 -17.68 7.82 -10.49
C ALA A 92 -19.04 7.29 -10.02
N PRO A 93 -19.65 6.33 -10.76
CA PRO A 93 -20.99 5.82 -10.45
C PRO A 93 -21.12 5.24 -9.04
N ASP A 94 -20.02 4.70 -8.50
CA ASP A 94 -19.94 4.03 -7.20
C ASP A 94 -19.20 4.87 -6.12
N TYR A 95 -18.98 6.17 -6.37
CA TYR A 95 -18.36 7.05 -5.38
C TYR A 95 -19.10 7.06 -4.03
N ALA A 96 -20.42 7.02 -4.06
CA ALA A 96 -21.22 7.02 -2.85
C ALA A 96 -21.01 5.77 -1.96
N GLU A 97 -20.50 4.68 -2.53
CA GLU A 97 -20.17 3.46 -1.81
C GLU A 97 -18.88 3.59 -1.00
N ILE A 98 -18.02 4.58 -1.30
CA ILE A 98 -16.78 4.79 -0.59
C ILE A 98 -17.07 5.35 0.81
N PRO A 99 -16.68 4.65 1.90
CA PRO A 99 -16.80 5.19 3.25
C PRO A 99 -16.08 6.53 3.38
N GLU A 100 -16.67 7.46 4.13
CA GLU A 100 -16.14 8.81 4.29
C GLU A 100 -14.65 8.81 4.69
N LEU A 101 -14.25 7.87 5.55
CA LEU A 101 -12.87 7.68 5.99
C LEU A 101 -11.86 7.47 4.85
N TYR A 102 -12.28 6.86 3.73
CA TYR A 102 -11.41 6.50 2.60
C TYR A 102 -11.54 7.43 1.38
N ARG A 103 -12.37 8.48 1.48
CA ARG A 103 -12.64 9.38 0.34
C ARG A 103 -11.44 10.21 -0.07
N ASP A 104 -10.63 10.65 0.88
CA ASP A 104 -9.42 11.42 0.59
C ASP A 104 -8.39 10.56 -0.15
N GLY A 105 -8.19 9.32 0.31
CA GLY A 105 -7.31 8.36 -0.35
C GLY A 105 -7.78 8.00 -1.75
N ALA A 106 -9.08 7.74 -1.91
CA ALA A 106 -9.67 7.48 -3.22
C ALA A 106 -9.49 8.69 -4.16
N SER A 107 -9.80 9.91 -3.70
CA SER A 107 -9.62 11.13 -4.49
C SER A 107 -8.18 11.29 -4.95
N PHE A 108 -7.24 11.22 -4.01
CA PHE A 108 -5.82 11.32 -4.32
C PHE A 108 -5.37 10.30 -5.36
N CYS A 109 -5.67 9.01 -5.13
CA CYS A 109 -5.19 7.93 -6.00
C CYS A 109 -5.81 7.95 -7.40
N PHE A 110 -7.10 8.28 -7.51
CA PHE A 110 -7.77 8.30 -8.81
C PHE A 110 -7.46 9.57 -9.61
N GLU A 111 -7.38 10.71 -8.97
CA GLU A 111 -7.07 11.98 -9.67
C GLU A 111 -5.62 12.10 -10.08
N SER A 112 -4.70 11.58 -9.26
CA SER A 112 -3.28 11.51 -9.64
C SER A 112 -2.97 10.43 -10.69
N GLY A 113 -3.94 9.56 -11.00
CA GLY A 113 -3.76 8.43 -11.93
C GLY A 113 -3.01 7.25 -11.34
N ILE A 114 -2.73 7.23 -10.03
CA ILE A 114 -2.13 6.07 -9.33
C ILE A 114 -3.05 4.86 -9.47
N MET A 115 -4.34 5.05 -9.22
CA MET A 115 -5.38 4.06 -9.51
C MET A 115 -6.28 4.54 -10.62
N THR A 116 -6.81 3.60 -11.41
CA THR A 116 -7.78 3.88 -12.47
C THR A 116 -9.06 3.11 -12.20
N GLY A 117 -10.19 3.68 -12.59
CA GLY A 117 -11.46 2.96 -12.69
C GLY A 117 -11.43 1.96 -13.85
N ASP A 118 -12.51 1.20 -13.99
CA ASP A 118 -12.72 0.35 -15.15
C ASP A 118 -13.17 1.14 -16.37
N SER A 119 -13.47 0.46 -17.48
CA SER A 119 -13.94 1.09 -18.73
C SER A 119 -15.27 1.83 -18.60
N GLN A 120 -16.01 1.60 -17.54
CA GLN A 120 -17.27 2.27 -17.21
C GLN A 120 -17.11 3.30 -16.08
N HIS A 121 -15.86 3.62 -15.72
CA HIS A 121 -15.48 4.57 -14.65
C HIS A 121 -15.87 4.16 -13.22
N TYR A 122 -16.18 2.86 -12.97
CA TYR A 122 -16.37 2.37 -11.61
C TYR A 122 -15.03 2.27 -10.89
N LEU A 123 -14.99 2.76 -9.65
CA LEU A 123 -13.81 2.70 -8.78
C LEU A 123 -13.64 1.34 -8.12
N ARG A 124 -14.75 0.63 -7.90
CA ARG A 124 -14.83 -0.69 -7.25
C ARG A 124 -14.13 -0.71 -5.89
N PRO A 125 -14.58 0.12 -4.94
CA PRO A 125 -13.86 0.40 -3.70
C PRO A 125 -13.61 -0.84 -2.85
N TYR A 126 -14.51 -1.81 -2.90
CA TYR A 126 -14.43 -3.04 -2.10
C TYR A 126 -13.80 -4.23 -2.83
N ASP A 127 -13.48 -4.12 -4.10
CA ASP A 127 -12.79 -5.18 -4.82
C ASP A 127 -11.39 -5.34 -4.24
N SER A 128 -10.95 -6.60 -4.11
CA SER A 128 -9.58 -6.91 -3.70
C SER A 128 -8.59 -6.46 -4.77
N ILE A 129 -7.37 -6.16 -4.35
CA ILE A 129 -6.25 -5.90 -5.25
C ILE A 129 -5.36 -7.13 -5.34
N SER A 130 -5.10 -7.60 -6.56
CA SER A 130 -4.08 -8.62 -6.80
C SER A 130 -2.67 -8.04 -6.70
N ARG A 131 -1.68 -8.90 -6.46
CA ARG A 131 -0.28 -8.47 -6.35
C ARG A 131 0.25 -7.81 -7.63
N GLN A 132 -0.16 -8.27 -8.83
CA GLN A 132 0.21 -7.61 -10.08
C GLN A 132 -0.47 -6.24 -10.28
N GLU A 133 -1.71 -6.07 -9.83
CA GLU A 133 -2.37 -4.75 -9.82
C GLU A 133 -1.71 -3.80 -8.85
N PHE A 134 -1.37 -4.31 -7.66
CA PHE A 134 -0.64 -3.51 -6.68
C PHE A 134 0.74 -3.08 -7.18
N ALA A 135 1.47 -3.95 -7.88
CA ALA A 135 2.74 -3.57 -8.52
C ALA A 135 2.58 -2.39 -9.50
N ALA A 136 1.51 -2.39 -10.31
CA ALA A 136 1.22 -1.28 -11.21
C ALA A 136 0.83 0.01 -10.46
N VAL A 137 0.06 -0.11 -9.38
CA VAL A 137 -0.29 1.01 -8.50
C VAL A 137 0.98 1.59 -7.86
N LEU A 138 1.85 0.75 -7.32
CA LEU A 138 3.10 1.15 -6.68
C LEU A 138 4.04 1.86 -7.65
N GLN A 139 4.21 1.33 -8.87
CA GLN A 139 5.04 1.96 -9.89
C GLN A 139 4.56 3.38 -10.23
N ARG A 140 3.24 3.59 -10.37
CA ARG A 140 2.67 4.91 -10.64
C ARG A 140 2.82 5.86 -9.45
N TYR A 141 2.66 5.35 -8.24
CA TYR A 141 2.89 6.13 -7.02
C TYR A 141 4.33 6.61 -6.92
N ILE A 142 5.28 5.73 -7.18
CA ILE A 142 6.72 6.08 -7.20
C ILE A 142 7.00 7.12 -8.28
N ALA A 143 6.47 6.94 -9.49
CA ALA A 143 6.64 7.92 -10.57
C ALA A 143 6.10 9.32 -10.20
N LEU A 144 5.00 9.39 -9.44
CA LEU A 144 4.48 10.64 -8.91
C LEU A 144 5.47 11.28 -7.91
N LEU A 145 6.01 10.50 -6.97
CA LEU A 145 6.98 10.98 -5.99
C LEU A 145 8.31 11.41 -6.65
N GLU A 146 8.77 10.69 -7.66
CA GLU A 146 9.97 11.04 -8.44
C GLU A 146 9.77 12.35 -9.21
N LYS A 147 8.60 12.52 -9.86
CA LYS A 147 8.23 13.75 -10.54
C LYS A 147 8.17 14.95 -9.57
N ALA A 148 7.76 14.73 -8.34
CA ALA A 148 7.77 15.74 -7.27
C ALA A 148 9.16 15.95 -6.64
N GLY A 149 10.18 15.19 -7.06
CA GLY A 149 11.55 15.29 -6.52
C GLY A 149 11.72 14.77 -5.10
N LYS A 150 10.79 13.93 -4.61
CA LYS A 150 10.77 13.44 -3.22
C LYS A 150 11.53 12.14 -3.03
N ILE A 151 11.74 11.38 -4.09
CA ILE A 151 12.40 10.09 -4.07
C ILE A 151 13.19 9.90 -5.37
N THR A 152 14.18 9.02 -5.32
CA THR A 152 14.83 8.45 -6.50
C THR A 152 15.02 6.98 -6.23
N VAL A 153 14.30 6.14 -6.94
CA VAL A 153 14.37 4.69 -6.77
C VAL A 153 15.49 4.12 -7.60
N SER A 154 16.44 3.45 -6.93
CA SER A 154 17.49 2.70 -7.59
C SER A 154 16.96 1.34 -8.03
N THR A 155 17.23 0.96 -9.28
CA THR A 155 16.96 -0.38 -9.81
C THR A 155 18.24 -1.17 -9.95
N ASP A 156 18.24 -2.40 -9.44
CA ASP A 156 19.32 -3.34 -9.56
C ASP A 156 18.95 -4.43 -10.56
N THR A 157 19.36 -4.26 -11.81
CA THR A 157 19.03 -5.18 -12.90
C THR A 157 19.69 -6.56 -12.74
N SER A 158 20.67 -6.71 -11.85
CA SER A 158 21.30 -8.01 -11.55
C SER A 158 20.35 -8.97 -10.82
N VAL A 159 19.32 -8.45 -10.15
CA VAL A 159 18.30 -9.25 -9.44
C VAL A 159 17.10 -9.62 -10.31
N ASN A 160 17.10 -9.26 -11.59
CA ASN A 160 16.01 -9.61 -12.51
C ASN A 160 16.08 -11.09 -12.90
N THR A 161 15.70 -11.95 -11.95
CA THR A 161 15.51 -13.38 -12.18
C THR A 161 14.03 -13.64 -12.53
N ALA A 162 13.81 -14.45 -13.56
CA ALA A 162 12.43 -14.77 -13.92
C ALA A 162 11.74 -15.50 -12.78
N PHE A 163 10.55 -15.03 -12.39
CA PHE A 163 9.71 -15.76 -11.44
C PHE A 163 9.27 -17.10 -12.03
N THR A 164 9.14 -18.13 -11.20
CA THR A 164 8.72 -19.47 -11.62
C THR A 164 7.34 -19.47 -12.27
N ASP A 165 6.50 -18.50 -11.92
CA ASP A 165 5.15 -18.29 -12.45
C ASP A 165 5.04 -17.07 -13.39
N ALA A 166 6.15 -16.61 -13.98
CA ALA A 166 6.20 -15.42 -14.85
C ALA A 166 5.18 -15.45 -16.01
N SER A 167 4.85 -16.65 -16.50
CA SER A 167 3.81 -16.83 -17.55
C SER A 167 2.40 -16.45 -17.09
N SER A 168 2.15 -16.42 -15.79
CA SER A 168 0.87 -16.03 -15.18
C SER A 168 0.72 -14.53 -15.00
N ILE A 169 1.81 -13.75 -15.15
CA ILE A 169 1.78 -12.28 -15.08
C ILE A 169 1.10 -11.76 -16.34
N ALA A 170 0.07 -10.94 -16.16
CA ALA A 170 -0.63 -10.32 -17.27
C ALA A 170 0.31 -9.42 -18.08
N PRO A 171 0.17 -9.34 -19.43
CA PRO A 171 1.06 -8.55 -20.28
C PRO A 171 1.20 -7.10 -19.82
N TRP A 172 0.12 -6.47 -19.37
CA TRP A 172 0.09 -5.08 -18.90
C TRP A 172 0.83 -4.86 -17.57
N ALA A 173 1.06 -5.92 -16.77
CA ALA A 173 1.69 -5.82 -15.45
C ALA A 173 3.18 -6.16 -15.47
N LYS A 174 3.71 -6.71 -16.58
CA LYS A 174 5.08 -7.23 -16.64
C LYS A 174 6.14 -6.18 -16.26
N ASP A 175 6.03 -4.98 -16.82
CA ASP A 175 6.99 -3.90 -16.57
C ASP A 175 6.93 -3.44 -15.10
N ALA A 176 5.72 -3.34 -14.54
CA ALA A 176 5.56 -2.96 -13.14
C ALA A 176 6.09 -4.02 -12.17
N VAL A 177 5.85 -5.30 -12.46
CA VAL A 177 6.39 -6.41 -11.65
C VAL A 177 7.91 -6.45 -11.73
N ALA A 178 8.51 -6.30 -12.92
CA ALA A 178 9.96 -6.23 -13.10
C ALA A 178 10.56 -5.01 -12.38
N PHE A 179 9.92 -3.85 -12.46
CA PHE A 179 10.32 -2.65 -11.73
C PHE A 179 10.30 -2.90 -10.21
N CYS A 180 9.22 -3.46 -9.67
CA CYS A 180 9.11 -3.73 -8.23
C CYS A 180 10.16 -4.74 -7.75
N GLN A 181 10.53 -5.73 -8.58
CA GLN A 181 11.59 -6.69 -8.26
C GLN A 181 12.96 -6.02 -8.25
N THR A 182 13.32 -5.30 -9.32
CA THR A 182 14.63 -4.66 -9.47
C THR A 182 14.85 -3.51 -8.47
N SER A 183 13.78 -2.87 -8.03
CA SER A 183 13.81 -1.87 -6.94
C SER A 183 13.76 -2.49 -5.53
N LYS A 184 13.66 -3.81 -5.42
CA LYS A 184 13.58 -4.56 -4.14
C LYS A 184 12.36 -4.19 -3.28
N LEU A 185 11.31 -3.66 -3.92
CA LEU A 185 10.08 -3.28 -3.22
C LEU A 185 9.12 -4.46 -3.07
N MET A 186 9.00 -5.30 -4.11
CA MET A 186 8.23 -6.54 -4.05
C MET A 186 9.08 -7.70 -4.56
N ASN A 187 9.07 -8.79 -3.82
CA ASN A 187 9.81 -10.01 -4.15
C ASN A 187 8.85 -11.20 -4.33
N GLY A 188 9.38 -12.29 -4.89
CA GLY A 188 8.70 -13.59 -4.89
C GLY A 188 8.71 -14.27 -3.51
N ASP A 189 8.00 -15.38 -3.43
CA ASP A 189 8.03 -16.27 -2.28
C ASP A 189 9.30 -17.14 -2.22
N ASN A 190 9.37 -18.02 -1.21
CA ASN A 190 10.51 -18.94 -1.02
C ASN A 190 10.68 -19.96 -2.15
N HIS A 191 9.70 -20.08 -3.04
CA HIS A 191 9.73 -20.95 -4.23
C HIS A 191 10.02 -20.17 -5.51
N GLY A 192 10.32 -18.87 -5.39
CA GLY A 192 10.59 -17.99 -6.51
C GLY A 192 9.35 -17.59 -7.31
N ALA A 193 8.13 -17.78 -6.78
CA ALA A 193 6.90 -17.38 -7.44
C ALA A 193 6.49 -15.95 -7.00
N PHE A 194 6.02 -15.15 -7.95
CA PHE A 194 5.47 -13.80 -7.66
C PHE A 194 4.04 -13.85 -7.15
N ASN A 195 3.28 -14.89 -7.53
CA ASN A 195 1.85 -15.03 -7.27
C ASN A 195 1.01 -13.83 -7.78
N PRO A 196 1.04 -13.54 -9.10
CA PRO A 196 0.49 -12.29 -9.65
C PRO A 196 -1.01 -12.09 -9.41
N LYS A 197 -1.78 -13.19 -9.35
CA LYS A 197 -3.24 -13.20 -9.12
C LYS A 197 -3.62 -13.34 -7.65
N GLY A 198 -2.65 -13.60 -6.77
CA GLY A 198 -2.88 -13.63 -5.34
C GLY A 198 -3.19 -12.21 -4.84
N GLN A 199 -4.03 -12.13 -3.82
CA GLN A 199 -4.39 -10.85 -3.21
C GLN A 199 -3.26 -10.34 -2.33
N ILE A 200 -3.02 -9.01 -2.31
CA ILE A 200 -2.06 -8.40 -1.40
C ILE A 200 -2.59 -8.47 0.05
N LYS A 201 -1.75 -8.87 0.99
CA LYS A 201 -2.08 -8.89 2.41
C LYS A 201 -1.65 -7.60 3.10
N SER A 202 -2.30 -7.25 4.20
CA SER A 202 -1.95 -6.04 4.97
C SER A 202 -0.49 -6.00 5.39
N VAL A 203 0.07 -7.14 5.82
CA VAL A 203 1.50 -7.23 6.18
C VAL A 203 2.43 -7.02 4.98
N GLU A 204 2.03 -7.46 3.79
CA GLU A 204 2.82 -7.24 2.56
C GLU A 204 2.75 -5.77 2.12
N LEU A 205 1.58 -5.14 2.22
CA LEU A 205 1.41 -3.70 1.98
C LEU A 205 2.29 -2.89 2.94
N ALA A 206 2.24 -3.21 4.24
CA ALA A 206 3.08 -2.56 5.24
C ALA A 206 4.58 -2.69 4.90
N GLN A 207 5.03 -3.90 4.52
CA GLN A 207 6.42 -4.15 4.15
C GLN A 207 6.87 -3.34 2.94
N VAL A 208 6.02 -3.25 1.91
CA VAL A 208 6.34 -2.48 0.70
C VAL A 208 6.44 -0.98 1.01
N LEU A 209 5.52 -0.43 1.79
CA LEU A 209 5.56 0.99 2.18
C LEU A 209 6.76 1.30 3.10
N TYR A 210 7.13 0.38 3.97
CA TYR A 210 8.35 0.48 4.77
C TYR A 210 9.61 0.44 3.89
N ASN A 211 9.71 -0.51 2.95
CA ASN A 211 10.84 -0.57 2.03
C ASN A 211 10.97 0.72 1.20
N LEU A 212 9.85 1.26 0.75
CA LEU A 212 9.83 2.53 0.02
C LEU A 212 10.32 3.68 0.89
N SER A 213 9.91 3.73 2.16
CA SER A 213 10.33 4.80 3.09
C SER A 213 11.84 4.86 3.30
N GLN A 214 12.53 3.72 3.18
CA GLN A 214 13.99 3.67 3.29
C GLN A 214 14.72 4.31 2.09
N GLN A 215 13.98 4.64 1.01
CA GLN A 215 14.49 5.26 -0.20
C GLN A 215 14.11 6.75 -0.32
N ILE A 216 13.30 7.26 0.61
CA ILE A 216 12.92 8.69 0.67
C ILE A 216 14.11 9.49 1.22
N LYS A 217 14.38 10.64 0.60
CA LYS A 217 15.49 11.55 0.96
C LYS A 217 15.04 12.61 1.94
#